data_1a5de326cd18ba953c5055d9936b52e8
#
_entry.id   1a5de326cd18ba953c5055d9936b52e8
#
_cell.length_a   1.000
_cell.length_b   1.000
_cell.length_c   1.000
_cell.angle_alpha   90.00
_cell.angle_beta   90.00
_cell.angle_gamma   90.00
#
_symmetry.space_group_name_H-M   'P 1'
#
loop_
_entity.id
_entity.type
_entity.pdbx_description
1 polymer ?
#
loop_
_entity_poly.entity_id
_entity_poly.type
_entity_poly.pdbx_seq_one_letter_code
_entity_poly.pdbx_strand_id
1 'polypeptide(L)'
;LWERRIAILSTFAFIKRGRHQECFEIAKILMHDRHDLMHKAVGWMLREVGKRCDERLLCDFLDQYATRMPRTMLRYAIERFPEPLRQHYLTQPKSTHVNR
;
A
#
# COMPACT_ATOMS: atom_id res chain seq x y z
N LEU A 1 6.51 -5.34 -16.68
CA LEU A 1 6.18 -4.09 -15.97
C LEU A 1 4.77 -3.63 -16.31
N TRP A 2 4.46 -3.58 -17.59
CA TRP A 2 3.19 -3.05 -18.04
C TRP A 2 2.01 -3.87 -17.52
N GLU A 3 2.12 -5.18 -17.59
CA GLU A 3 1.07 -6.08 -17.13
C GLU A 3 0.85 -5.96 -15.62
N ARG A 4 1.94 -5.82 -14.87
CA ARG A 4 1.83 -5.65 -13.42
C ARG A 4 1.13 -4.34 -13.06
N ARG A 5 1.42 -3.29 -13.82
CA ARG A 5 0.77 -2.01 -13.59
C ARG A 5 -0.71 -2.08 -13.90
N ILE A 6 -1.08 -2.75 -14.98
CA ILE A 6 -2.49 -2.95 -15.32
C ILE A 6 -3.19 -3.74 -14.21
N ALA A 7 -2.51 -4.78 -13.69
CA ALA A 7 -3.12 -5.60 -12.64
C ALA A 7 -3.48 -4.78 -11.42
N ILE A 8 -2.54 -3.97 -10.92
CA ILE A 8 -2.84 -3.18 -9.71
C ILE A 8 -3.86 -2.08 -10.00
N LEU A 9 -3.76 -1.41 -11.13
CA LEU A 9 -4.68 -0.32 -11.43
C LEU A 9 -6.09 -0.84 -11.70
N SER A 10 -6.22 -2.06 -12.21
CA SER A 10 -7.56 -2.62 -12.46
C SER A 10 -8.31 -2.90 -11.16
N THR A 11 -7.61 -3.00 -10.02
CA THR A 11 -8.28 -3.19 -8.74
C THR A 11 -9.12 -1.96 -8.35
N PHE A 12 -8.91 -0.83 -9.00
CA PHE A 12 -9.67 0.38 -8.70
C PHE A 12 -11.18 0.16 -8.92
N ALA A 13 -11.54 -0.62 -9.92
CA ALA A 13 -12.97 -0.92 -10.16
C ALA A 13 -13.59 -1.63 -8.97
N PHE A 14 -12.85 -2.54 -8.33
CA PHE A 14 -13.33 -3.23 -7.13
C PHE A 14 -13.36 -2.29 -5.93
N ILE A 15 -12.34 -1.45 -5.80
CA ILE A 15 -12.26 -0.49 -4.69
C ILE A 15 -13.46 0.45 -4.71
N LYS A 16 -13.87 0.91 -5.88
CA LYS A 16 -15.01 1.80 -6.01
C LYS A 16 -16.31 1.14 -5.57
N ARG A 17 -16.34 -0.20 -5.54
CA ARG A 17 -17.49 -0.95 -5.06
C ARG A 17 -17.34 -1.38 -3.60
N GLY A 18 -16.34 -0.85 -2.90
CA GLY A 18 -16.09 -1.19 -1.51
C GLY A 18 -15.33 -2.49 -1.30
N ARG A 19 -14.74 -3.06 -2.33
CA ARG A 19 -14.02 -4.33 -2.23
C ARG A 19 -12.53 -4.08 -2.24
N HIS A 20 -11.86 -4.46 -1.16
CA HIS A 20 -10.43 -4.18 -0.96
C HIS A 20 -9.53 -5.41 -1.14
N GLN A 21 -10.11 -6.62 -1.09
CA GLN A 21 -9.29 -7.83 -1.06
C GLN A 21 -8.39 -7.97 -2.28
N GLU A 22 -8.93 -7.69 -3.47
CA GLU A 22 -8.16 -7.81 -4.70
C GLU A 22 -6.94 -6.90 -4.67
N CYS A 23 -7.13 -5.66 -4.19
CA CYS A 23 -6.03 -4.73 -4.10
C CYS A 23 -4.96 -5.23 -3.13
N PHE A 24 -5.37 -5.71 -1.96
CA PHE A 24 -4.43 -6.17 -0.95
C PHE A 24 -3.66 -7.40 -1.42
N GLU A 25 -4.31 -8.32 -2.12
CA GLU A 25 -3.61 -9.51 -2.63
C GLU A 25 -2.53 -9.13 -3.63
N ILE A 26 -2.86 -8.25 -4.56
CA ILE A 26 -1.88 -7.83 -5.56
C ILE A 26 -0.80 -6.97 -4.93
N ALA A 27 -1.17 -6.12 -3.97
CA ALA A 27 -0.19 -5.27 -3.29
C ALA A 27 0.86 -6.10 -2.55
N LYS A 28 0.46 -7.20 -1.91
CA LYS A 28 1.41 -8.07 -1.22
C LYS A 28 2.43 -8.65 -2.19
N ILE A 29 2.00 -9.01 -3.38
CA ILE A 29 2.89 -9.54 -4.40
C ILE A 29 3.82 -8.45 -4.92
N LEU A 30 3.28 -7.27 -5.23
CA LEU A 30 4.05 -6.21 -5.88
C LEU A 30 4.89 -5.40 -4.90
N MET A 31 4.72 -5.62 -3.62
CA MET A 31 5.56 -4.97 -2.60
C MET A 31 7.04 -5.26 -2.83
N HIS A 32 7.35 -6.39 -3.45
CA HIS A 32 8.73 -6.79 -3.72
C HIS A 32 9.21 -6.39 -5.12
N ASP A 33 8.37 -5.71 -5.89
CA ASP A 33 8.77 -5.23 -7.20
C ASP A 33 9.86 -4.17 -7.06
N ARG A 34 10.75 -4.07 -8.05
CA ARG A 34 11.87 -3.14 -8.00
C ARG A 34 11.59 -1.82 -8.69
N HIS A 35 10.52 -1.73 -9.45
CA HIS A 35 10.23 -0.53 -10.24
C HIS A 35 9.51 0.52 -9.40
N ASP A 36 10.06 1.72 -9.40
CA ASP A 36 9.49 2.84 -8.67
C ASP A 36 8.07 3.17 -9.14
N LEU A 37 7.82 3.05 -10.43
CA LEU A 37 6.47 3.28 -10.96
C LEU A 37 5.46 2.30 -10.38
N MET A 38 5.88 1.06 -10.11
CA MET A 38 4.99 0.10 -9.47
C MET A 38 4.75 0.48 -8.02
N HIS A 39 5.78 0.97 -7.33
CA HIS A 39 5.62 1.41 -5.95
C HIS A 39 4.60 2.54 -5.86
N LYS A 40 4.65 3.48 -6.79
CA LYS A 40 3.70 4.59 -6.82
C LYS A 40 2.28 4.10 -7.09
N ALA A 41 2.13 3.19 -8.06
CA ALA A 41 0.83 2.68 -8.42
C ALA A 41 0.19 1.89 -7.27
N VAL A 42 0.96 1.02 -6.62
CA VAL A 42 0.46 0.25 -5.48
C VAL A 42 0.09 1.16 -4.33
N GLY A 43 0.97 2.12 -4.02
CA GLY A 43 0.68 3.08 -2.94
C GLY A 43 -0.58 3.86 -3.20
N TRP A 44 -0.79 4.31 -4.45
CA TRP A 44 -1.99 5.04 -4.83
C TRP A 44 -3.24 4.17 -4.62
N MET A 45 -3.19 2.90 -5.04
CA MET A 45 -4.36 2.04 -4.88
C MET A 45 -4.64 1.75 -3.41
N LEU A 46 -3.61 1.57 -2.59
CA LEU A 46 -3.79 1.42 -1.15
C LEU A 46 -4.44 2.67 -0.54
N ARG A 47 -4.02 3.85 -0.98
CA ARG A 47 -4.63 5.09 -0.52
C ARG A 47 -6.12 5.12 -0.89
N GLU A 48 -6.47 4.65 -2.08
CA GLU A 48 -7.86 4.63 -2.50
C GLU A 48 -8.70 3.68 -1.65
N VAL A 49 -8.11 2.56 -1.20
CA VAL A 49 -8.82 1.68 -0.26
C VAL A 49 -9.17 2.44 1.01
N GLY A 50 -8.23 3.18 1.57
CA GLY A 50 -8.48 3.95 2.78
C GLY A 50 -9.53 5.03 2.57
N LYS A 51 -9.56 5.63 1.39
CA LYS A 51 -10.49 6.71 1.09
C LYS A 51 -11.89 6.20 0.77
N ARG A 52 -12.00 5.12 0.02
CA ARG A 52 -13.27 4.68 -0.56
C ARG A 52 -13.89 3.48 0.13
N CYS A 53 -13.08 2.67 0.81
CA CYS A 53 -13.59 1.54 1.57
C CYS A 53 -13.63 1.88 3.05
N ASP A 54 -12.46 1.84 3.70
CA ASP A 54 -12.38 2.14 5.14
C ASP A 54 -10.92 2.38 5.48
N GLU A 55 -10.64 3.48 6.18
CA GLU A 55 -9.29 3.78 6.62
C GLU A 55 -8.75 2.70 7.54
N ARG A 56 -9.60 2.05 8.33
CA ARG A 56 -9.15 0.97 9.21
C ARG A 56 -8.59 -0.20 8.44
N LEU A 57 -9.17 -0.52 7.27
CA LEU A 57 -8.65 -1.60 6.44
C LEU A 57 -7.24 -1.29 5.99
N LEU A 58 -6.99 -0.04 5.60
CA LEU A 58 -5.66 0.37 5.21
C LEU A 58 -4.70 0.32 6.40
N CYS A 59 -5.13 0.78 7.56
CA CYS A 59 -4.29 0.75 8.76
C CYS A 59 -3.94 -0.68 9.15
N ASP A 60 -4.90 -1.60 9.08
CA ASP A 60 -4.63 -3.01 9.37
C ASP A 60 -3.58 -3.58 8.43
N PHE A 61 -3.67 -3.25 7.15
CA PHE A 61 -2.68 -3.67 6.18
C PHE A 61 -1.31 -3.08 6.52
N LEU A 62 -1.28 -1.80 6.83
CA LEU A 62 -0.02 -1.12 7.15
C LEU A 62 0.61 -1.64 8.43
N ASP A 63 -0.21 -1.99 9.42
CA ASP A 63 0.31 -2.55 10.67
C ASP A 63 1.08 -3.85 10.42
N GLN A 64 0.69 -4.60 9.40
CA GLN A 64 1.35 -5.84 9.06
C GLN A 64 2.54 -5.65 8.13
N TYR A 65 2.48 -4.68 7.24
CA TYR A 65 3.41 -4.64 6.10
C TYR A 65 4.24 -3.36 5.98
N ALA A 66 3.91 -2.29 6.72
CA ALA A 66 4.56 -0.99 6.51
C ALA A 66 6.08 -1.07 6.61
N THR A 67 6.60 -1.88 7.54
CA THR A 67 8.05 -1.97 7.74
C THR A 67 8.75 -2.70 6.59
N ARG A 68 8.01 -3.40 5.76
CA ARG A 68 8.56 -4.11 4.59
C ARG A 68 8.32 -3.38 3.28
N MET A 69 7.46 -2.37 3.30
CA MET A 69 7.07 -1.67 2.08
C MET A 69 8.18 -0.73 1.62
N PRO A 70 8.39 -0.62 0.31
CA PRO A 70 9.26 0.45 -0.20
C PRO A 70 8.76 1.80 0.29
N ARG A 71 9.70 2.70 0.55
CA ARG A 71 9.35 4.01 1.13
C ARG A 71 8.39 4.79 0.23
N THR A 72 8.61 4.77 -1.08
CA THR A 72 7.73 5.45 -2.02
C THR A 72 6.29 4.93 -1.92
N MET A 73 6.15 3.60 -1.87
CA MET A 73 4.84 2.96 -1.76
C MET A 73 4.14 3.40 -0.49
N LEU A 74 4.85 3.37 0.64
CA LEU A 74 4.28 3.76 1.93
C LEU A 74 3.84 5.23 1.92
N ARG A 75 4.69 6.12 1.41
CA ARG A 75 4.35 7.54 1.37
C ARG A 75 3.08 7.82 0.59
N TYR A 76 2.91 7.15 -0.54
CA TYR A 76 1.70 7.33 -1.34
C TYR A 76 0.48 6.79 -0.61
N ALA A 77 0.62 5.63 0.05
CA ALA A 77 -0.50 4.99 0.73
C ALA A 77 -1.06 5.86 1.86
N ILE A 78 -0.18 6.58 2.58
CA ILE A 78 -0.59 7.32 3.77
C ILE A 78 -0.71 8.82 3.53
N GLU A 79 -0.70 9.25 2.28
CA GLU A 79 -0.66 10.67 1.94
C GLU A 79 -1.80 11.46 2.57
N ARG A 80 -2.97 10.85 2.71
CA ARG A 80 -4.15 11.55 3.24
C ARG A 80 -4.32 11.40 4.76
N PHE A 81 -3.41 10.71 5.41
CA PHE A 81 -3.49 10.56 6.88
C PHE A 81 -3.13 11.87 7.58
N PRO A 82 -3.69 12.12 8.77
CA PRO A 82 -3.21 13.22 9.62
C PRO A 82 -1.73 13.04 9.93
N GLU A 83 -1.04 14.15 10.14
CA GLU A 83 0.41 14.13 10.31
C GLU A 83 0.89 13.19 11.44
N PRO A 84 0.27 13.15 12.62
CA PRO A 84 0.74 12.21 13.64
C PRO A 84 0.70 10.76 13.18
N LEU A 85 -0.35 10.37 12.47
CA LEU A 85 -0.48 9.00 11.98
C LEU A 85 0.51 8.73 10.85
N ARG A 86 0.74 9.71 9.98
CA ARG A 86 1.75 9.57 8.92
C ARG A 86 3.11 9.31 9.54
N GLN A 87 3.48 10.11 10.54
CA GLN A 87 4.78 9.94 11.19
C GLN A 87 4.89 8.60 11.91
N HIS A 88 3.81 8.13 12.48
CA HIS A 88 3.80 6.80 13.11
C HIS A 88 4.30 5.72 12.14
N TYR A 89 3.78 5.71 10.91
CA TYR A 89 4.18 4.71 9.93
C TYR A 89 5.54 4.99 9.33
N LEU A 90 5.87 6.26 9.11
CA LEU A 90 7.14 6.62 8.46
C LEU A 90 8.35 6.38 9.36
N THR A 91 8.17 6.44 10.68
CA THR A 91 9.29 6.31 11.62
C THR A 91 9.46 4.91 12.17
N GLN A 92 8.63 3.96 11.79
CA GLN A 92 8.81 2.58 12.22
C GLN A 92 10.09 2.01 11.64
N PRO A 93 10.89 1.25 12.43
CA PRO A 93 12.11 0.65 11.91
C PRO A 93 11.79 -0.34 10.80
N LYS A 94 12.65 -0.41 9.81
CA LYS A 94 12.54 -1.43 8.76
C LYS A 94 12.64 -2.81 9.39
N SER A 95 11.83 -3.74 8.87
CA SER A 95 11.93 -5.14 9.27
C SER A 95 13.18 -5.73 8.64
N THR A 96 14.18 -5.96 9.45
CA THR A 96 15.41 -6.48 8.94
C THR A 96 15.74 -7.83 9.51
N HIS A 97 15.04 -8.24 10.40
CA HIS A 97 15.36 -9.41 10.91
C HIS A 97 14.87 -10.44 10.29
N VAL A 98 15.06 -10.46 9.93
CA VAL A 98 14.82 -11.26 9.40
C VAL A 98 15.73 -12.09 9.69
N ASN A 99 16.02 -11.67 9.93
CA ASN A 99 16.83 -12.11 10.04
C ASN A 99 17.21 -12.52 10.95
N ARG A 100 16.90 -12.47 11.18
CA ARG A 100 17.44 -12.88 11.69
C ARG A 100 17.19 -13.73 12.04
#